data_7c4e540b798341738e408d73ae95a15e
#
_entry.id   7c4e540b798341738e408d73ae95a15e
#
_cell.length_a   1.000
_cell.length_b   1.000
_cell.length_c   1.000
_cell.angle_alpha   90.00
_cell.angle_beta   90.00
_cell.angle_gamma   90.00
#
_symmetry.space_group_name_H-M   'P 1'
#
loop_
_entity.id
_entity.type
_entity.pdbx_description
1 polymer ?
#
loop_
_entity_poly.entity_id
_entity_poly.type
_entity_poly.pdbx_seq_one_letter_code
_entity_poly.pdbx_strand_id
1 'polypeptide(L)'
;RKFMQQSGVALAAMGLASTAGALETHAGTPPTFGPDWLNKQVLGAKETAFGKEEKLTPYRDVTSYNNFYEFGTGKDDPARNAGSLVTDPWSVTIGGACENQGTFNLEDILKSMPLEERIYRLRCVEAWSMVIPWIGFPLADLIKRFKPLSTAKYVEFTTLEAPKQMIGQRS
;
A
#
# COMPACT_ATOMS: atom_id res chain seq x y z
N ARG A 1 -9.03 3.90 8.28
CA ARG A 1 -9.89 3.65 9.47
C ARG A 1 -11.26 3.08 9.10
N LYS A 2 -12.06 3.74 8.24
CA LYS A 2 -13.34 3.18 7.77
C LYS A 2 -13.20 1.84 7.05
N PHE A 3 -12.15 1.67 6.26
CA PHE A 3 -11.87 0.42 5.56
C PHE A 3 -11.49 -0.71 6.54
N MET A 4 -10.70 -0.40 7.57
CA MET A 4 -10.38 -1.35 8.65
C MET A 4 -11.53 -1.57 9.64
N GLN A 5 -12.38 -0.54 9.88
CA GLN A 5 -13.56 -0.65 10.75
C GLN A 5 -14.71 -1.41 10.09
N GLN A 6 -14.90 -1.30 8.76
CA GLN A 6 -15.96 -2.05 8.06
C GLN A 6 -15.72 -3.56 8.07
N SER A 7 -14.45 -4.00 8.19
CA SER A 7 -14.13 -5.43 8.38
C SER A 7 -14.53 -5.95 9.77
N GLY A 8 -14.72 -5.07 10.75
CA GLY A 8 -15.10 -5.43 12.13
C GLY A 8 -16.58 -5.29 12.48
N VAL A 9 -17.37 -4.56 11.69
CA VAL A 9 -18.76 -4.22 12.03
C VAL A 9 -19.80 -5.12 11.32
N ALA A 10 -19.40 -5.92 10.34
CA ALA A 10 -20.31 -6.83 9.63
C ALA A 10 -20.72 -8.09 10.44
N LEU A 11 -20.31 -8.21 11.70
CA LEU A 11 -20.56 -9.41 12.55
C LEU A 11 -21.61 -9.24 13.64
N ALA A 12 -22.29 -8.07 13.73
CA ALA A 12 -23.21 -7.82 14.86
C ALA A 12 -24.71 -7.82 14.53
N ALA A 13 -25.14 -8.15 13.32
CA ALA A 13 -26.57 -8.20 13.02
C ALA A 13 -26.88 -9.24 11.93
N MET A 14 -27.07 -10.50 12.31
CA MET A 14 -28.07 -11.41 11.76
C MET A 14 -28.00 -12.76 12.50
N GLY A 15 -28.76 -12.87 13.57
CA GLY A 15 -29.25 -14.17 14.01
C GLY A 15 -30.46 -14.56 13.17
N LEU A 16 -30.37 -15.68 12.48
CA LEU A 16 -31.39 -16.72 12.37
C LEU A 16 -30.96 -17.76 11.33
N ALA A 17 -31.09 -18.98 11.74
CA ALA A 17 -30.74 -20.25 11.18
C ALA A 17 -30.92 -20.47 9.67
N SER A 18 -29.94 -21.08 9.00
CA SER A 18 -30.06 -22.44 8.43
C SER A 18 -28.73 -22.90 7.79
N THR A 19 -28.42 -24.11 8.07
CA THR A 19 -27.45 -25.09 7.54
C THR A 19 -26.79 -24.79 6.19
N ALA A 20 -25.50 -24.72 6.18
CA ALA A 20 -24.49 -25.32 5.31
C ALA A 20 -23.29 -24.38 5.07
N GLY A 21 -22.11 -24.83 5.39
CA GLY A 21 -20.85 -24.20 5.01
C GLY A 21 -20.30 -23.25 6.09
N ALA A 22 -19.49 -23.79 6.99
CA ALA A 22 -18.74 -23.02 7.93
C ALA A 22 -17.82 -22.03 7.18
N LEU A 23 -18.24 -20.76 7.06
CA LEU A 23 -17.32 -19.67 6.92
C LEU A 23 -16.62 -19.56 8.28
N GLU A 24 -15.38 -20.05 8.35
CA GLU A 24 -14.52 -19.79 9.49
C GLU A 24 -14.36 -18.28 9.63
N THR A 25 -15.13 -17.71 10.56
CA THR A 25 -14.92 -16.35 11.04
C THR A 25 -13.62 -16.37 11.83
N HIS A 26 -12.51 -16.08 11.17
CA HIS A 26 -11.31 -15.71 11.87
C HIS A 26 -11.61 -14.38 12.58
N ALA A 27 -12.09 -14.46 13.82
CA ALA A 27 -12.01 -13.38 14.79
C ALA A 27 -10.55 -13.28 15.23
N GLY A 28 -9.67 -13.07 14.28
CA GLY A 28 -8.26 -12.81 14.49
C GLY A 28 -8.04 -11.31 14.62
N THR A 29 -7.12 -10.92 15.47
CA THR A 29 -6.48 -9.61 15.49
C THR A 29 -6.30 -9.14 14.04
N PRO A 30 -6.68 -7.88 13.69
CA PRO A 30 -6.44 -7.38 12.34
C PRO A 30 -5.00 -7.67 11.94
N PRO A 31 -4.74 -8.21 10.75
CA PRO A 31 -3.39 -8.54 10.37
C PRO A 31 -2.51 -7.31 10.56
N THR A 32 -1.45 -7.45 11.35
CA THR A 32 -0.44 -6.42 11.52
C THR A 32 0.36 -6.37 10.20
N PHE A 33 0.24 -5.28 9.48
CA PHE A 33 0.93 -5.08 8.22
C PHE A 33 2.27 -4.42 8.48
N GLY A 34 3.36 -5.17 8.39
CA GLY A 34 4.70 -4.66 8.60
C GLY A 34 5.06 -4.41 10.07
N PRO A 35 6.17 -3.69 10.33
CA PRO A 35 6.69 -3.48 11.68
C PRO A 35 5.80 -2.54 12.51
N ASP A 36 5.88 -2.67 13.85
CA ASP A 36 5.06 -1.91 14.80
C ASP A 36 5.17 -0.38 14.63
N TRP A 37 6.35 0.12 14.29
CA TRP A 37 6.56 1.54 14.06
C TRP A 37 5.73 2.06 12.89
N LEU A 38 5.61 1.28 11.80
CA LEU A 38 4.80 1.63 10.64
C LEU A 38 3.31 1.56 10.98
N ASN A 39 2.89 0.52 11.70
CA ASN A 39 1.50 0.37 12.13
C ASN A 39 1.01 1.57 12.95
N LYS A 40 1.84 2.08 13.88
CA LYS A 40 1.53 3.28 14.67
C LYS A 40 1.33 4.52 13.78
N GLN A 41 2.17 4.71 12.78
CA GLN A 41 2.06 5.83 11.84
C GLN A 41 0.82 5.73 10.96
N VAL A 42 0.55 4.54 10.42
CA VAL A 42 -0.65 4.27 9.61
C VAL A 42 -1.93 4.50 10.39
N LEU A 43 -2.01 4.03 11.64
CA LEU A 43 -3.16 4.27 12.52
C LEU A 43 -3.33 5.75 12.90
N GLY A 44 -2.24 6.51 12.89
CA GLY A 44 -2.22 7.94 13.14
C GLY A 44 -2.53 8.81 11.92
N ALA A 45 -2.67 8.22 10.73
CA ALA A 45 -2.92 8.95 9.50
C ALA A 45 -4.21 9.79 9.55
N LYS A 46 -4.13 11.04 9.06
CA LYS A 46 -5.26 11.96 9.04
C LYS A 46 -6.23 11.58 7.91
N GLU A 47 -7.50 11.43 8.21
CA GLU A 47 -8.53 11.33 7.17
C GLU A 47 -8.68 12.66 6.43
N THR A 48 -8.76 12.59 5.10
CA THR A 48 -9.02 13.76 4.25
C THR A 48 -10.43 13.72 3.65
N ALA A 49 -10.83 14.81 2.97
CA ALA A 49 -12.10 14.85 2.26
C ALA A 49 -12.07 14.15 0.89
N PHE A 50 -10.90 13.72 0.41
CA PHE A 50 -10.76 13.12 -0.92
C PHE A 50 -11.57 11.82 -1.04
N GLY A 51 -12.51 11.78 -1.98
CA GLY A 51 -13.26 10.59 -2.35
C GLY A 51 -14.17 9.99 -1.27
N LYS A 52 -14.51 10.72 -0.21
CA LYS A 52 -15.33 10.21 0.91
C LYS A 52 -16.70 9.68 0.48
N GLU A 53 -17.24 10.16 -0.63
CA GLU A 53 -18.54 9.77 -1.17
C GLU A 53 -18.45 8.51 -2.07
N GLU A 54 -17.25 8.07 -2.38
CA GLU A 54 -17.04 6.90 -3.24
C GLU A 54 -17.30 5.60 -2.49
N LYS A 55 -17.93 4.64 -3.16
CA LYS A 55 -18.10 3.27 -2.64
C LYS A 55 -16.75 2.54 -2.76
N LEU A 56 -16.20 2.15 -1.64
CA LEU A 56 -14.94 1.42 -1.60
C LEU A 56 -15.06 0.04 -2.25
N THR A 57 -14.02 -0.36 -2.98
CA THR A 57 -13.84 -1.75 -3.41
C THR A 57 -13.66 -2.66 -2.19
N PRO A 58 -14.26 -3.85 -2.15
CA PRO A 58 -14.08 -4.77 -1.04
C PRO A 58 -12.61 -5.06 -0.75
N TYR A 59 -12.25 -5.13 0.53
CA TYR A 59 -10.87 -5.37 0.98
C TYR A 59 -10.24 -6.60 0.32
N ARG A 60 -10.99 -7.71 0.26
CA ARG A 60 -10.54 -8.94 -0.39
C ARG A 60 -10.09 -8.69 -1.82
N ASP A 61 -10.87 -7.96 -2.60
CA ASP A 61 -10.57 -7.72 -4.02
C ASP A 61 -9.33 -6.82 -4.17
N VAL A 62 -9.22 -5.78 -3.32
CA VAL A 62 -8.06 -4.89 -3.30
C VAL A 62 -6.76 -5.65 -3.00
N THR A 63 -6.80 -6.61 -2.10
CA THR A 63 -5.61 -7.31 -1.60
C THR A 63 -5.26 -8.59 -2.35
N SER A 64 -6.17 -9.13 -3.18
CA SER A 64 -5.94 -10.40 -3.87
C SER A 64 -6.02 -10.33 -5.40
N TYR A 65 -6.35 -9.16 -5.97
CA TYR A 65 -6.47 -9.01 -7.42
C TYR A 65 -5.58 -7.85 -7.90
N ASN A 66 -4.50 -8.16 -8.62
CA ASN A 66 -3.55 -7.13 -9.09
C ASN A 66 -2.69 -7.63 -10.27
N ASN A 67 -1.85 -6.73 -10.80
CA ASN A 67 -0.95 -6.98 -11.93
C ASN A 67 0.53 -6.78 -11.54
N PHE A 68 0.94 -7.22 -10.36
CA PHE A 68 2.35 -7.17 -9.98
C PHE A 68 3.07 -8.40 -10.54
N TYR A 69 3.36 -8.36 -11.84
CA TYR A 69 3.87 -9.50 -12.63
C TYR A 69 5.22 -10.06 -12.17
N GLU A 70 5.94 -9.32 -11.36
CA GLU A 70 7.15 -9.78 -10.69
C GLU A 70 6.90 -10.99 -9.79
N PHE A 71 5.64 -11.22 -9.38
CA PHE A 71 5.23 -12.37 -8.59
C PHE A 71 4.34 -13.36 -9.33
N GLY A 72 4.17 -13.20 -10.65
CA GLY A 72 3.39 -14.08 -11.51
C GLY A 72 2.34 -13.35 -12.34
N THR A 73 1.88 -13.99 -13.39
CA THR A 73 0.99 -13.39 -14.40
C THR A 73 -0.51 -13.52 -14.07
N GLY A 74 -0.87 -14.43 -13.17
CA GLY A 74 -2.25 -14.54 -12.65
C GLY A 74 -2.59 -13.40 -11.70
N LYS A 75 -3.85 -12.97 -11.68
CA LYS A 75 -4.30 -11.83 -10.86
C LYS A 75 -4.16 -12.04 -9.36
N ASP A 76 -4.17 -13.26 -8.89
CA ASP A 76 -4.00 -13.66 -7.49
C ASP A 76 -2.58 -14.16 -7.16
N ASP A 77 -1.69 -14.29 -8.17
CA ASP A 77 -0.31 -14.73 -7.98
C ASP A 77 0.47 -13.81 -7.02
N PRO A 78 0.42 -12.47 -7.14
CA PRO A 78 1.13 -11.62 -6.20
C PRO A 78 0.68 -11.80 -4.75
N ALA A 79 -0.62 -11.97 -4.50
CA ALA A 79 -1.13 -12.21 -3.15
C ALA A 79 -0.58 -13.52 -2.55
N ARG A 80 -0.36 -14.57 -3.38
CA ARG A 80 0.22 -15.84 -2.93
C ARG A 80 1.74 -15.80 -2.79
N ASN A 81 2.44 -15.08 -3.67
CA ASN A 81 3.89 -15.21 -3.84
C ASN A 81 4.69 -14.03 -3.23
N ALA A 82 4.07 -12.90 -2.91
CA ALA A 82 4.78 -11.71 -2.44
C ALA A 82 5.45 -11.86 -1.06
N GLY A 83 5.13 -12.91 -0.31
CA GLY A 83 5.78 -13.21 0.98
C GLY A 83 7.29 -13.45 0.90
N SER A 84 7.84 -13.67 -0.30
CA SER A 84 9.28 -13.80 -0.53
C SER A 84 10.03 -12.46 -0.57
N LEU A 85 9.31 -11.33 -0.71
CA LEU A 85 9.91 -9.99 -0.74
C LEU A 85 10.24 -9.52 0.68
N VAL A 86 11.50 -9.19 0.91
CA VAL A 86 11.94 -8.58 2.17
C VAL A 86 11.64 -7.09 2.11
N THR A 87 10.73 -6.63 2.96
CA THR A 87 10.27 -5.24 3.01
C THR A 87 10.75 -4.48 4.25
N ASP A 88 11.41 -5.17 5.17
CA ASP A 88 11.98 -4.59 6.39
C ASP A 88 13.34 -5.26 6.69
N PRO A 89 14.44 -4.47 6.78
CA PRO A 89 14.53 -3.02 6.57
C PRO A 89 14.34 -2.61 5.10
N TRP A 90 13.82 -1.39 4.89
CA TRP A 90 13.67 -0.81 3.55
C TRP A 90 14.36 0.55 3.47
N SER A 91 15.00 0.84 2.33
CA SER A 91 15.66 2.13 2.09
C SER A 91 15.37 2.65 0.69
N VAL A 92 15.48 3.97 0.55
CA VAL A 92 15.33 4.68 -0.72
C VAL A 92 16.58 5.49 -0.99
N THR A 93 17.17 5.32 -2.16
CA THR A 93 18.33 6.11 -2.60
C THR A 93 17.86 7.30 -3.43
N ILE A 94 18.29 8.48 -3.03
CA ILE A 94 18.01 9.75 -3.70
C ILE A 94 19.28 10.27 -4.33
N GLY A 95 19.23 10.63 -5.60
CA GLY A 95 20.39 11.14 -6.34
C GLY A 95 19.98 12.09 -7.47
N GLY A 96 20.96 12.45 -8.30
CA GLY A 96 20.75 13.35 -9.43
C GLY A 96 20.85 14.83 -9.06
N ALA A 97 20.09 15.69 -9.70
CA ALA A 97 20.17 17.14 -9.56
C ALA A 97 19.44 17.64 -8.30
N CYS A 98 19.94 17.32 -7.11
CA CYS A 98 19.44 17.78 -5.81
C CYS A 98 20.58 18.00 -4.81
N GLU A 99 20.35 18.85 -3.78
CA GLU A 99 21.37 19.15 -2.77
C GLU A 99 21.56 17.99 -1.78
N ASN A 100 20.46 17.37 -1.34
CA ASN A 100 20.46 16.33 -0.31
C ASN A 100 20.38 14.95 -0.98
N GLN A 101 21.53 14.39 -1.33
CA GLN A 101 21.62 13.04 -1.90
C GLN A 101 21.96 12.01 -0.82
N GLY A 102 21.65 10.74 -1.06
CA GLY A 102 22.03 9.64 -0.17
C GLY A 102 21.00 8.52 -0.13
N THR A 103 21.27 7.56 0.73
CA THR A 103 20.35 6.45 1.03
C THR A 103 19.70 6.69 2.39
N PHE A 104 18.38 6.64 2.44
CA PHE A 104 17.57 6.96 3.60
C PHE A 104 16.70 5.76 3.97
N ASN A 105 16.68 5.41 5.24
CA ASN A 105 15.77 4.38 5.73
C ASN A 105 14.32 4.86 5.66
N LEU A 106 13.40 3.96 5.40
CA LEU A 106 11.98 4.27 5.27
C LEU A 106 11.42 4.95 6.53
N GLU A 107 11.84 4.51 7.72
CA GLU A 107 11.47 5.11 9.00
C GLU A 107 11.85 6.59 9.08
N ASP A 108 13.06 6.93 8.62
CA ASP A 108 13.55 8.31 8.68
C ASP A 108 12.84 9.21 7.67
N ILE A 109 12.40 8.65 6.56
CA ILE A 109 11.54 9.36 5.61
C ILE A 109 10.17 9.62 6.25
N LEU A 110 9.54 8.58 6.77
CA LEU A 110 8.15 8.65 7.25
C LEU A 110 7.98 9.43 8.56
N LYS A 111 8.97 9.41 9.46
CA LYS A 111 8.94 10.20 10.71
C LYS A 111 8.66 11.69 10.49
N SER A 112 9.11 12.25 9.38
CA SER A 112 8.97 13.67 9.06
C SER A 112 7.76 13.98 8.18
N MET A 113 7.01 12.96 7.74
CA MET A 113 5.90 13.12 6.80
C MET A 113 4.56 12.97 7.52
N PRO A 114 3.65 13.97 7.40
CA PRO A 114 2.29 13.83 7.90
C PRO A 114 1.51 12.87 7.01
N LEU A 115 1.29 11.65 7.49
CA LEU A 115 0.49 10.68 6.74
C LEU A 115 -0.98 11.06 6.72
N GLU A 116 -1.61 10.90 5.56
CA GLU A 116 -3.03 11.14 5.36
C GLU A 116 -3.69 10.01 4.58
N GLU A 117 -4.97 9.78 4.84
CA GLU A 117 -5.79 8.87 4.06
C GLU A 117 -6.50 9.64 2.95
N ARG A 118 -6.35 9.16 1.71
CA ARG A 118 -7.04 9.66 0.53
C ARG A 118 -7.72 8.53 -0.21
N ILE A 119 -8.97 8.69 -0.55
CA ILE A 119 -9.70 7.71 -1.34
C ILE A 119 -9.54 8.06 -2.81
N TYR A 120 -8.77 7.24 -3.53
CA TYR A 120 -8.52 7.41 -4.96
C TYR A 120 -8.91 6.16 -5.73
N ARG A 121 -9.33 6.39 -6.97
CA ARG A 121 -9.58 5.33 -7.94
C ARG A 121 -8.28 4.90 -8.63
N LEU A 122 -7.85 3.66 -8.39
CA LEU A 122 -6.84 3.01 -9.22
C LEU A 122 -7.49 2.60 -10.54
N ARG A 123 -6.88 2.95 -11.67
CA ARG A 123 -7.30 2.52 -13.01
C ARG A 123 -6.19 1.73 -13.65
N CYS A 124 -6.47 0.49 -14.00
CA CYS A 124 -5.53 -0.37 -14.71
C CYS A 124 -5.67 -0.18 -16.23
N VAL A 125 -4.57 -0.35 -16.97
CA VAL A 125 -4.58 -0.39 -18.44
C VAL A 125 -5.43 -1.55 -19.00
N GLU A 126 -5.63 -2.59 -18.21
CA GLU A 126 -6.52 -3.72 -18.54
C GLU A 126 -8.02 -3.39 -18.35
N ALA A 127 -8.38 -2.11 -18.25
CA ALA A 127 -9.76 -1.61 -18.17
C ALA A 127 -10.55 -1.93 -16.90
N TRP A 128 -9.90 -2.40 -15.84
CA TRP A 128 -10.53 -2.52 -14.52
C TRP A 128 -10.09 -1.40 -13.58
N SER A 129 -10.85 -1.16 -12.53
CA SER A 129 -10.55 -0.12 -11.53
C SER A 129 -10.99 -0.53 -10.14
N MET A 130 -10.36 0.07 -9.14
CA MET A 130 -10.69 -0.09 -7.73
C MET A 130 -10.73 1.28 -7.05
N VAL A 131 -11.59 1.43 -6.05
CA VAL A 131 -11.63 2.60 -5.17
C VAL A 131 -10.96 2.22 -3.85
N ILE A 132 -9.80 2.80 -3.57
CA ILE A 132 -8.91 2.36 -2.50
C ILE A 132 -8.63 3.52 -1.53
N PRO A 133 -8.71 3.29 -0.20
CA PRO A 133 -8.28 4.26 0.82
C PRO A 133 -6.75 4.15 1.00
N TRP A 134 -6.02 4.93 0.23
CA TRP A 134 -4.57 5.00 0.27
C TRP A 134 -4.10 5.79 1.49
N ILE A 135 -3.07 5.30 2.16
CA ILE A 135 -2.35 6.03 3.20
C ILE A 135 -0.98 6.42 2.68
N GLY A 136 -0.65 7.70 2.77
CA GLY A 136 0.60 8.23 2.25
C GLY A 136 0.73 9.73 2.50
N PHE A 137 1.61 10.36 1.73
CA PHE A 137 1.85 11.80 1.76
C PHE A 137 2.12 12.32 0.34
N PRO A 138 1.98 13.63 0.07
CA PRO A 138 2.25 14.19 -1.24
C PRO A 138 3.71 14.01 -1.66
N LEU A 139 3.95 13.48 -2.87
CA LEU A 139 5.31 13.34 -3.43
C LEU A 139 6.06 14.67 -3.43
N ALA A 140 5.36 15.78 -3.61
CA ALA A 140 5.95 17.13 -3.57
C ALA A 140 6.67 17.43 -2.26
N ASP A 141 6.19 16.91 -1.13
CA ASP A 141 6.81 17.14 0.18
C ASP A 141 8.11 16.34 0.32
N LEU A 142 8.16 15.13 -0.23
CA LEU A 142 9.39 14.36 -0.33
C LEU A 142 10.42 15.07 -1.22
N ILE A 143 10.01 15.53 -2.39
CA ILE A 143 10.88 16.25 -3.33
C ILE A 143 11.47 17.51 -2.67
N LYS A 144 10.65 18.31 -1.98
CA LYS A 144 11.11 19.51 -1.26
C LYS A 144 12.20 19.21 -0.23
N ARG A 145 12.07 18.09 0.48
CA ARG A 145 13.07 17.67 1.48
C ARG A 145 14.46 17.49 0.88
N PHE A 146 14.54 17.03 -0.36
CA PHE A 146 15.80 16.78 -1.05
C PHE A 146 16.32 17.98 -1.86
N LYS A 147 15.59 19.09 -1.87
CA LYS A 147 15.99 20.36 -2.48
C LYS A 147 16.48 20.22 -3.91
N PRO A 148 15.58 19.94 -4.87
CA PRO A 148 15.97 19.80 -6.26
C PRO A 148 16.58 21.12 -6.77
N LEU A 149 17.62 21.01 -7.59
CA LEU A 149 18.22 22.15 -8.27
C LEU A 149 17.31 22.67 -9.38
N SER A 150 17.47 23.91 -9.78
CA SER A 150 16.69 24.53 -10.86
C SER A 150 16.80 23.82 -12.22
N THR A 151 17.85 23.03 -12.40
CA THR A 151 18.10 22.19 -13.58
C THR A 151 17.28 20.90 -13.59
N ALA A 152 16.77 20.46 -12.43
CA ALA A 152 15.91 19.27 -12.35
C ALA A 152 14.55 19.56 -12.96
N LYS A 153 14.18 18.81 -13.99
CA LYS A 153 12.88 18.97 -14.69
C LYS A 153 11.98 17.74 -14.56
N TYR A 154 12.54 16.60 -14.22
CA TYR A 154 11.86 15.31 -14.15
C TYR A 154 12.24 14.58 -12.86
N VAL A 155 11.40 13.66 -12.44
CA VAL A 155 11.69 12.68 -11.39
C VAL A 155 11.74 11.32 -12.06
N GLU A 156 12.87 10.63 -11.89
CA GLU A 156 13.04 9.25 -12.33
C GLU A 156 12.82 8.31 -11.16
N PHE A 157 12.10 7.22 -11.40
CA PHE A 157 11.89 6.15 -10.42
C PHE A 157 12.53 4.87 -10.93
N THR A 158 13.46 4.32 -10.16
CA THR A 158 14.09 3.04 -10.46
C THR A 158 13.57 1.98 -9.50
N THR A 159 12.98 0.94 -10.05
CA THR A 159 12.45 -0.20 -9.29
C THR A 159 13.57 -1.13 -8.83
N LEU A 160 13.34 -1.82 -7.70
CA LEU A 160 14.21 -2.86 -7.20
C LEU A 160 14.26 -4.05 -8.19
N GLU A 161 15.48 -4.43 -8.58
CA GLU A 161 15.75 -5.69 -9.25
C GLU A 161 16.17 -6.73 -8.21
N ALA A 162 15.33 -7.75 -7.99
CA ALA A 162 15.57 -8.80 -6.99
C ALA A 162 15.03 -10.16 -7.46
N PRO A 163 15.64 -10.79 -8.50
CA PRO A 163 15.11 -12.02 -9.10
C PRO A 163 15.10 -13.23 -8.14
N LYS A 164 15.83 -13.16 -7.03
CA LYS A 164 15.76 -14.17 -5.97
C LYS A 164 14.47 -14.09 -5.15
N GLN A 165 13.90 -12.89 -5.04
CA GLN A 165 12.68 -12.60 -4.27
C GLN A 165 11.46 -12.44 -5.18
N MET A 166 11.64 -11.89 -6.37
CA MET A 166 10.62 -11.64 -7.38
C MET A 166 10.81 -12.57 -8.57
N ILE A 167 10.06 -13.67 -8.58
CA ILE A 167 10.24 -14.77 -9.54
C ILE A 167 10.00 -14.36 -11.00
N GLY A 168 9.14 -13.38 -11.25
CA GLY A 168 8.88 -12.84 -12.58
C GLY A 168 10.03 -12.03 -13.17
N GLN A 169 11.06 -11.71 -12.39
CA GLN A 169 12.29 -11.04 -12.86
C GLN A 169 13.39 -12.07 -13.29
N ARG A 170 13.09 -13.35 -13.25
CA ARG A 170 14.00 -14.43 -13.69
C ARG A 170 13.84 -14.70 -15.18
N SER A 171 14.15 -13.77 -16.04
CA SER A 171 14.17 -13.95 -17.50
C SER A 171 15.58 -14.23 -17.99
#